data_17bbf60b3d5ba6473aed4a4cb13ccf64
#
_entry.id   17bbf60b3d5ba6473aed4a4cb13ccf64
#
_cell.length_a   1.000
_cell.length_b   1.000
_cell.length_c   1.000
_cell.angle_alpha   90.00
_cell.angle_beta   90.00
_cell.angle_gamma   90.00
#
_symmetry.space_group_name_H-M   'P 1'
#
loop_
_entity.id
_entity.type
_entity.pdbx_description
1 polymer ?
#
loop_
_entity_poly.entity_id
_entity_poly.type
_entity_poly.pdbx_seq_one_letter_code
_entity_poly.pdbx_strand_id
1 'polypeptide(L)'
;MTARLAPVWAAFLGATALVAGSTQSGLAADVIKFGISTPLSGPAAPWGIPHKNATELIFDEANAQGELDVNGKKYKLEIVAYDHKYVIAEGVATVNRLIAKDGVKFLSILGGAVVKANEETVNENGVLNLPLAYAEGLVSPKNPLTFHSFPAPPETTTFWKWIKEHHPEIKSVATIAPNDDTGWWSIKIETNFVQGLGYQVAAKEFFERSVTDFNPVLLRILAQKPDIISVNASPAGSVGLIIKQARELGFKGRFIHIGQVDTSVVANISGKANVEGMWVHGYVQNPLPEQVKSWQARYTEKYGEWNATSIDFANPAFAFVAAVKKAQSLDPKKIAEALHTVEFDNLWGKAHFGGKDYYGIANQIIYSMPFSEVKDGVATLVAQLTPPYN
;
A
#
# COMPACT_ATOMS: atom_id res chain seq x y z
N MET A 1 -90.73 -54.79 -2.08
CA MET A 1 -90.26 -54.86 -3.47
C MET A 1 -88.95 -54.09 -3.58
N THR A 2 -87.94 -54.87 -3.73
CA THR A 2 -86.56 -54.46 -3.65
C THR A 2 -86.01 -54.21 -5.08
N ALA A 3 -85.42 -53.07 -5.34
CA ALA A 3 -84.58 -52.85 -6.57
C ALA A 3 -83.15 -52.47 -6.15
N ARG A 4 -82.27 -53.36 -6.49
CA ARG A 4 -80.80 -53.17 -6.32
C ARG A 4 -80.26 -52.32 -7.46
N LEU A 5 -79.48 -51.30 -7.17
CA LEU A 5 -78.63 -50.57 -8.13
C LEU A 5 -77.19 -50.92 -7.86
N ALA A 6 -76.50 -51.35 -8.88
CA ALA A 6 -75.06 -51.67 -8.90
C ALA A 6 -74.20 -50.40 -9.08
N PRO A 7 -72.99 -50.37 -8.48
CA PRO A 7 -72.11 -49.21 -8.65
C PRO A 7 -71.24 -49.34 -9.92
N VAL A 8 -71.12 -48.20 -10.66
CA VAL A 8 -70.20 -48.03 -11.77
C VAL A 8 -68.84 -47.59 -11.26
N TRP A 9 -67.81 -48.31 -11.54
CA TRP A 9 -66.41 -47.95 -11.26
C TRP A 9 -65.86 -47.13 -12.42
N ALA A 10 -65.59 -45.84 -12.17
CA ALA A 10 -64.83 -44.99 -13.07
C ALA A 10 -63.35 -45.06 -12.72
N ALA A 11 -62.55 -45.61 -13.58
CA ALA A 11 -61.10 -45.66 -13.44
C ALA A 11 -60.51 -44.25 -13.83
N PHE A 12 -59.93 -43.56 -12.87
CA PHE A 12 -59.13 -42.35 -13.10
C PHE A 12 -57.66 -42.81 -13.30
N LEU A 13 -57.19 -42.71 -14.56
CA LEU A 13 -55.75 -42.78 -14.90
C LEU A 13 -55.11 -41.44 -14.55
N GLY A 14 -54.44 -41.39 -13.42
CA GLY A 14 -53.61 -40.25 -13.00
C GLY A 14 -52.29 -40.28 -13.76
N ALA A 15 -52.08 -39.34 -14.69
CA ALA A 15 -50.78 -39.08 -15.29
C ALA A 15 -49.90 -38.33 -14.30
N THR A 16 -48.95 -39.03 -13.68
CA THR A 16 -47.90 -38.41 -12.86
C THR A 16 -46.87 -37.80 -13.78
N ALA A 17 -46.92 -36.48 -13.97
CA ALA A 17 -45.85 -35.72 -14.63
C ALA A 17 -44.64 -35.66 -13.66
N LEU A 18 -43.58 -36.43 -13.94
CA LEU A 18 -42.30 -36.23 -13.32
C LEU A 18 -41.72 -34.85 -13.79
N VAL A 19 -41.83 -33.86 -12.93
CA VAL A 19 -41.03 -32.62 -13.04
C VAL A 19 -39.60 -33.00 -12.67
N ALA A 20 -38.76 -33.27 -13.67
CA ALA A 20 -37.32 -33.35 -13.49
C ALA A 20 -36.83 -31.93 -13.12
N GLY A 21 -36.82 -31.64 -11.81
CA GLY A 21 -36.12 -30.47 -11.27
C GLY A 21 -34.63 -30.64 -11.57
N SER A 22 -34.14 -29.92 -12.58
CA SER A 22 -32.72 -29.71 -12.77
C SER A 22 -32.22 -28.94 -11.56
N THR A 23 -31.74 -29.65 -10.53
CA THR A 23 -30.89 -29.07 -9.50
C THR A 23 -29.63 -28.62 -10.23
N GLN A 24 -29.61 -27.35 -10.64
CA GLN A 24 -28.39 -26.66 -11.02
C GLN A 24 -27.55 -26.65 -9.73
N SER A 25 -26.70 -27.66 -9.56
CA SER A 25 -25.61 -27.62 -8.58
C SER A 25 -24.78 -26.40 -8.96
N GLY A 26 -24.99 -25.29 -8.29
CA GLY A 26 -24.11 -24.16 -8.37
C GLY A 26 -22.72 -24.68 -7.98
N LEU A 27 -21.88 -24.92 -8.97
CA LEU A 27 -20.47 -25.23 -8.74
C LEU A 27 -19.96 -24.06 -7.89
N ALA A 28 -19.53 -24.35 -6.66
CA ALA A 28 -18.85 -23.35 -5.85
C ALA A 28 -17.74 -22.75 -6.70
N ALA A 29 -17.72 -21.44 -6.85
CA ALA A 29 -16.67 -20.79 -7.63
C ALA A 29 -15.30 -21.21 -7.09
N ASP A 30 -14.38 -21.55 -7.99
CA ASP A 30 -13.01 -21.81 -7.58
C ASP A 30 -12.42 -20.54 -6.94
N VAL A 31 -11.57 -20.72 -5.94
CA VAL A 31 -11.04 -19.63 -5.12
C VAL A 31 -9.57 -19.39 -5.45
N ILE A 32 -9.23 -18.12 -5.70
CA ILE A 32 -7.85 -17.64 -5.71
C ILE A 32 -7.57 -17.04 -4.32
N LYS A 33 -6.68 -17.70 -3.57
CA LYS A 33 -6.22 -17.20 -2.28
C LYS A 33 -5.05 -16.26 -2.46
N PHE A 34 -5.16 -15.08 -1.87
CA PHE A 34 -4.11 -14.08 -1.80
C PHE A 34 -3.67 -13.91 -0.34
N GLY A 35 -2.39 -14.16 -0.06
CA GLY A 35 -1.82 -14.08 1.28
C GLY A 35 -1.46 -12.64 1.65
N ILE A 36 -1.75 -12.24 2.87
CA ILE A 36 -1.34 -10.96 3.45
C ILE A 36 -0.60 -11.21 4.75
N SER A 37 0.67 -10.85 4.79
CA SER A 37 1.48 -10.81 6.01
C SER A 37 1.74 -9.35 6.38
N THR A 38 1.07 -8.86 7.44
CA THR A 38 1.01 -7.43 7.76
C THR A 38 0.83 -7.20 9.26
N PRO A 39 1.27 -6.08 9.86
CA PRO A 39 1.03 -5.80 11.27
C PRO A 39 -0.43 -5.40 11.50
N LEU A 40 -1.24 -6.26 12.09
CA LEU A 40 -2.64 -5.97 12.43
C LEU A 40 -2.82 -5.48 13.87
N SER A 41 -1.74 -5.55 14.66
CA SER A 41 -1.70 -5.07 16.04
C SER A 41 -0.38 -4.34 16.35
N GLY A 42 -0.34 -3.64 17.49
CA GLY A 42 0.83 -2.88 17.93
C GLY A 42 1.04 -1.54 17.20
N PRO A 43 2.20 -0.90 17.36
CA PRO A 43 2.47 0.47 16.86
C PRO A 43 2.42 0.62 15.33
N ALA A 44 2.60 -0.46 14.59
CA ALA A 44 2.56 -0.47 13.11
C ALA A 44 1.18 -0.87 12.54
N ALA A 45 0.18 -1.16 13.39
CA ALA A 45 -1.17 -1.48 12.95
C ALA A 45 -1.82 -0.40 12.06
N PRO A 46 -1.54 0.93 12.25
CA PRO A 46 -2.03 1.96 11.35
C PRO A 46 -1.61 1.80 9.88
N TRP A 47 -0.61 0.98 9.59
CA TRP A 47 -0.24 0.60 8.23
C TRP A 47 -0.83 -0.76 7.83
N GLY A 48 -0.80 -1.75 8.72
CA GLY A 48 -1.24 -3.10 8.39
C GLY A 48 -2.74 -3.24 8.19
N ILE A 49 -3.53 -2.56 8.99
CA ILE A 49 -4.99 -2.56 8.86
C ILE A 49 -5.44 -2.02 7.50
N PRO A 50 -5.00 -0.82 7.05
CA PRO A 50 -5.39 -0.32 5.73
C PRO A 50 -4.85 -1.16 4.57
N HIS A 51 -3.70 -1.83 4.70
CA HIS A 51 -3.22 -2.79 3.70
C HIS A 51 -4.21 -3.95 3.51
N LYS A 52 -4.60 -4.60 4.61
CA LYS A 52 -5.62 -5.67 4.57
C LYS A 52 -6.94 -5.15 4.01
N ASN A 53 -7.45 -4.06 4.56
CA ASN A 53 -8.76 -3.53 4.21
C ASN A 53 -8.84 -3.07 2.75
N ALA A 54 -7.79 -2.41 2.24
CA ALA A 54 -7.75 -1.99 0.84
C ALA A 54 -7.77 -3.18 -0.12
N THR A 55 -6.99 -4.22 0.17
CA THR A 55 -6.99 -5.45 -0.63
C THR A 55 -8.35 -6.13 -0.60
N GLU A 56 -8.98 -6.23 0.58
CA GLU A 56 -10.30 -6.83 0.77
C GLU A 56 -11.37 -6.07 -0.01
N LEU A 57 -11.37 -4.73 0.05
CA LEU A 57 -12.35 -3.91 -0.65
C LEU A 57 -12.27 -4.10 -2.18
N ILE A 58 -11.07 -4.12 -2.75
CA ILE A 58 -10.88 -4.34 -4.19
C ILE A 58 -11.32 -5.75 -4.59
N PHE A 59 -11.03 -6.77 -3.79
CA PHE A 59 -11.40 -8.14 -4.09
C PHE A 59 -12.91 -8.36 -3.98
N ASP A 60 -13.57 -7.75 -2.99
CA ASP A 60 -15.02 -7.82 -2.86
C ASP A 60 -15.73 -7.12 -4.03
N GLU A 61 -15.20 -5.99 -4.49
CA GLU A 61 -15.71 -5.30 -5.67
C GLU A 61 -15.53 -6.15 -6.94
N ALA A 62 -14.37 -6.77 -7.12
CA ALA A 62 -14.11 -7.67 -8.25
C ALA A 62 -15.05 -8.89 -8.21
N ASN A 63 -15.27 -9.47 -7.05
CA ASN A 63 -16.22 -10.58 -6.84
C ASN A 63 -17.65 -10.16 -7.14
N ALA A 64 -18.08 -8.98 -6.68
CA ALA A 64 -19.41 -8.44 -6.92
C ALA A 64 -19.67 -8.11 -8.41
N GLN A 65 -18.64 -7.78 -9.18
CA GLN A 65 -18.70 -7.54 -10.62
C GLN A 65 -18.74 -8.82 -11.47
N GLY A 66 -18.79 -9.99 -10.85
CA GLY A 66 -18.93 -11.28 -11.54
C GLY A 66 -17.68 -12.14 -11.51
N GLU A 67 -16.83 -11.99 -10.49
CA GLU A 67 -15.61 -12.76 -10.26
C GLU A 67 -14.52 -12.55 -11.32
N LEU A 68 -13.34 -13.11 -11.08
CA LEU A 68 -12.21 -12.97 -11.99
C LEU A 68 -12.23 -14.08 -13.04
N ASP A 69 -12.40 -13.73 -14.31
CA ASP A 69 -12.37 -14.67 -15.43
C ASP A 69 -10.93 -15.00 -15.84
N VAL A 70 -10.61 -16.28 -15.88
CA VAL A 70 -9.33 -16.81 -16.38
C VAL A 70 -9.62 -17.94 -17.36
N ASN A 71 -9.46 -17.67 -18.66
CA ASN A 71 -9.78 -18.59 -19.75
C ASN A 71 -11.21 -19.16 -19.69
N GLY A 72 -12.19 -18.31 -19.41
CA GLY A 72 -13.60 -18.69 -19.33
C GLY A 72 -14.01 -19.36 -18.02
N LYS A 73 -13.08 -19.52 -17.07
CA LYS A 73 -13.37 -20.04 -15.74
C LYS A 73 -13.41 -18.89 -14.72
N LYS A 74 -14.47 -18.84 -13.94
CA LYS A 74 -14.68 -17.81 -12.91
C LYS A 74 -14.01 -18.22 -11.59
N TYR A 75 -13.35 -17.24 -10.97
CA TYR A 75 -12.66 -17.41 -9.69
C TYR A 75 -13.04 -16.29 -8.73
N LYS A 76 -13.41 -16.68 -7.52
CA LYS A 76 -13.57 -15.75 -6.40
C LYS A 76 -12.22 -15.43 -5.80
N LEU A 77 -11.98 -14.15 -5.50
CA LEU A 77 -10.79 -13.69 -4.80
C LEU A 77 -11.03 -13.73 -3.28
N GLU A 78 -10.13 -14.35 -2.55
CA GLU A 78 -10.16 -14.40 -1.09
C GLU A 78 -8.80 -14.03 -0.50
N ILE A 79 -8.81 -13.26 0.60
CA ILE A 79 -7.60 -12.97 1.36
C ILE A 79 -7.41 -13.95 2.51
N VAL A 80 -6.15 -14.33 2.76
CA VAL A 80 -5.72 -15.00 3.99
C VAL A 80 -4.71 -14.11 4.67
N ALA A 81 -5.10 -13.48 5.78
CA ALA A 81 -4.27 -12.47 6.45
C ALA A 81 -3.77 -12.94 7.81
N TYR A 82 -2.49 -12.68 8.09
CA TYR A 82 -1.86 -12.94 9.38
C TYR A 82 -1.13 -11.72 9.93
N ASP A 83 -1.23 -11.55 11.25
CA ASP A 83 -0.57 -10.51 12.01
C ASP A 83 0.86 -10.90 12.36
N HIS A 84 1.83 -10.14 11.88
CA HIS A 84 3.24 -10.30 12.26
C HIS A 84 3.75 -9.19 13.21
N LYS A 85 2.88 -8.28 13.68
CA LYS A 85 3.19 -7.24 14.68
C LYS A 85 4.41 -6.36 14.36
N TYR A 86 4.85 -6.34 13.10
CA TYR A 86 6.10 -5.75 12.63
C TYR A 86 7.36 -6.41 13.24
N VAL A 87 7.28 -7.70 13.60
CA VAL A 87 8.37 -8.49 14.18
C VAL A 87 8.86 -9.50 13.14
N ILE A 88 10.16 -9.55 12.87
CA ILE A 88 10.77 -10.38 11.81
C ILE A 88 10.43 -11.87 12.00
N ALA A 89 10.60 -12.41 13.20
CA ALA A 89 10.34 -13.83 13.47
C ALA A 89 8.87 -14.21 13.25
N GLU A 90 7.94 -13.33 13.66
CA GLU A 90 6.50 -13.50 13.39
C GLU A 90 6.21 -13.42 11.88
N GLY A 91 6.89 -12.51 11.17
CA GLY A 91 6.78 -12.38 9.72
C GLY A 91 7.22 -13.65 8.99
N VAL A 92 8.32 -14.25 9.40
CA VAL A 92 8.79 -15.55 8.86
C VAL A 92 7.75 -16.65 9.14
N ALA A 93 7.21 -16.72 10.36
CA ALA A 93 6.20 -17.71 10.73
C ALA A 93 4.90 -17.54 9.92
N THR A 94 4.43 -16.29 9.73
CA THR A 94 3.21 -16.01 8.97
C THR A 94 3.35 -16.33 7.49
N VAL A 95 4.48 -15.98 6.85
CA VAL A 95 4.75 -16.30 5.43
C VAL A 95 4.85 -17.81 5.21
N ASN A 96 5.59 -18.52 6.06
CA ASN A 96 5.65 -19.98 5.99
C ASN A 96 4.27 -20.63 6.13
N ARG A 97 3.43 -20.12 7.03
CA ARG A 97 2.05 -20.61 7.20
C ARG A 97 1.23 -20.37 5.95
N LEU A 98 1.27 -19.17 5.37
CA LEU A 98 0.56 -18.83 4.13
C LEU A 98 0.94 -19.76 2.99
N ILE A 99 2.23 -20.05 2.81
CA ILE A 99 2.73 -20.90 1.73
C ILE A 99 2.43 -22.38 2.02
N ALA A 100 2.91 -22.90 3.16
CA ALA A 100 2.90 -24.34 3.41
C ALA A 100 1.53 -24.89 3.86
N LYS A 101 0.77 -24.11 4.65
CA LYS A 101 -0.52 -24.54 5.17
C LYS A 101 -1.70 -24.11 4.30
N ASP A 102 -1.72 -22.83 3.90
CA ASP A 102 -2.86 -22.25 3.19
C ASP A 102 -2.72 -22.40 1.67
N GLY A 103 -1.52 -22.76 1.18
CA GLY A 103 -1.24 -23.05 -0.23
C GLY A 103 -1.29 -21.81 -1.13
N VAL A 104 -1.00 -20.60 -0.59
CA VAL A 104 -1.02 -19.39 -1.39
C VAL A 104 0.16 -19.36 -2.37
N LYS A 105 -0.10 -18.83 -3.55
CA LYS A 105 0.89 -18.58 -4.61
C LYS A 105 1.12 -17.08 -4.85
N PHE A 106 0.34 -16.25 -4.21
CA PHE A 106 0.32 -14.81 -4.35
C PHE A 106 0.32 -14.17 -2.97
N LEU A 107 1.28 -13.29 -2.73
CA LEU A 107 1.48 -12.64 -1.43
C LEU A 107 1.53 -11.12 -1.55
N SER A 108 1.20 -10.45 -0.47
CA SER A 108 1.68 -9.12 -0.17
C SER A 108 2.20 -9.07 1.27
N ILE A 109 3.45 -8.67 1.42
CA ILE A 109 4.13 -8.56 2.72
C ILE A 109 4.38 -7.07 2.99
N LEU A 110 4.03 -6.60 4.20
CA LEU A 110 4.33 -5.22 4.62
C LEU A 110 5.53 -5.18 5.56
N GLY A 111 6.46 -4.25 5.29
CA GLY A 111 7.61 -3.98 6.15
C GLY A 111 8.94 -4.49 5.62
N GLY A 112 9.94 -3.60 5.54
CA GLY A 112 11.22 -3.86 4.88
C GLY A 112 11.96 -5.07 5.43
N ALA A 113 12.20 -5.12 6.74
CA ALA A 113 12.91 -6.22 7.39
C ALA A 113 12.18 -7.57 7.26
N VAL A 114 10.83 -7.55 7.30
CA VAL A 114 10.02 -8.77 7.14
C VAL A 114 10.10 -9.28 5.70
N VAL A 115 10.03 -8.40 4.69
CA VAL A 115 10.17 -8.78 3.28
C VAL A 115 11.55 -9.38 3.03
N LYS A 116 12.61 -8.73 3.52
CA LYS A 116 14.00 -9.21 3.40
C LYS A 116 14.19 -10.60 3.99
N ALA A 117 13.67 -10.84 5.19
CA ALA A 117 13.77 -12.12 5.87
C ALA A 117 13.04 -13.28 5.17
N ASN A 118 12.14 -12.96 4.23
CA ASN A 118 11.34 -13.95 3.49
C ASN A 118 11.73 -14.07 2.02
N GLU A 119 12.74 -13.34 1.51
CA GLU A 119 13.14 -13.35 0.10
C GLU A 119 13.44 -14.76 -0.41
N GLU A 120 14.25 -15.52 0.33
CA GLU A 120 14.62 -16.90 -0.03
C GLU A 120 13.39 -17.81 -0.07
N THR A 121 12.57 -17.80 0.99
CA THR A 121 11.33 -18.60 1.08
C THR A 121 10.38 -18.31 -0.09
N VAL A 122 10.19 -17.03 -0.44
CA VAL A 122 9.32 -16.61 -1.55
C VAL A 122 9.86 -17.11 -2.89
N ASN A 123 11.17 -16.94 -3.13
CA ASN A 123 11.83 -17.37 -4.36
C ASN A 123 11.83 -18.89 -4.54
N GLU A 124 12.21 -19.66 -3.52
CA GLU A 124 12.26 -21.13 -3.57
C GLU A 124 10.90 -21.76 -3.81
N ASN A 125 9.84 -21.17 -3.25
CA ASN A 125 8.47 -21.66 -3.44
C ASN A 125 7.79 -21.11 -4.72
N GLY A 126 8.48 -20.27 -5.49
CA GLY A 126 7.95 -19.69 -6.73
C GLY A 126 6.69 -18.84 -6.52
N VAL A 127 6.62 -18.13 -5.39
CA VAL A 127 5.47 -17.31 -5.02
C VAL A 127 5.62 -15.90 -5.58
N LEU A 128 4.56 -15.37 -6.21
CA LEU A 128 4.51 -13.99 -6.62
C LEU A 128 4.26 -13.09 -5.39
N ASN A 129 5.16 -12.16 -5.11
CA ASN A 129 5.07 -11.24 -3.99
C ASN A 129 4.95 -9.79 -4.48
N LEU A 130 3.92 -9.08 -4.01
CA LEU A 130 3.69 -7.67 -4.27
C LEU A 130 3.83 -6.86 -2.96
N PRO A 131 5.06 -6.68 -2.45
CA PRO A 131 5.27 -6.12 -1.12
C PRO A 131 5.04 -4.61 -1.06
N LEU A 132 4.75 -4.15 0.16
CA LEU A 132 4.71 -2.75 0.57
C LEU A 132 5.84 -2.52 1.58
N ALA A 133 6.98 -2.00 1.12
CA ALA A 133 8.17 -1.97 1.96
C ALA A 133 9.18 -0.89 1.55
N TYR A 134 9.93 -0.43 2.51
CA TYR A 134 11.17 0.29 2.27
C TYR A 134 12.33 -0.55 2.76
N ALA A 135 13.07 -1.16 1.82
CA ALA A 135 14.34 -1.84 2.12
C ALA A 135 15.22 -1.89 0.88
N GLU A 136 16.50 -1.76 1.07
CA GLU A 136 17.48 -1.79 -0.01
C GLU A 136 17.54 -3.18 -0.65
N GLY A 137 17.55 -3.24 -2.00
CA GLY A 137 17.77 -4.47 -2.75
C GLY A 137 16.54 -5.38 -2.92
N LEU A 138 15.34 -4.94 -2.53
CA LEU A 138 14.09 -5.71 -2.76
C LEU A 138 13.85 -5.92 -4.25
N VAL A 139 13.95 -4.85 -5.04
CA VAL A 139 13.87 -4.92 -6.50
C VAL A 139 15.24 -5.28 -7.03
N SER A 140 15.37 -6.49 -7.56
CA SER A 140 16.64 -7.05 -7.99
C SER A 140 16.40 -8.24 -8.92
N PRO A 141 17.28 -8.52 -9.90
CA PRO A 141 17.23 -9.74 -10.71
C PRO A 141 17.27 -11.05 -9.90
N LYS A 142 17.70 -11.00 -8.63
CA LYS A 142 17.67 -12.15 -7.72
C LYS A 142 16.26 -12.49 -7.23
N ASN A 143 15.33 -11.52 -7.29
CA ASN A 143 13.96 -11.63 -6.81
C ASN A 143 12.96 -11.46 -7.98
N PRO A 144 12.98 -12.34 -9.01
CA PRO A 144 12.24 -12.11 -10.26
C PRO A 144 10.72 -12.13 -10.10
N LEU A 145 10.20 -12.73 -9.03
CA LEU A 145 8.78 -12.76 -8.71
C LEU A 145 8.36 -11.77 -7.61
N THR A 146 9.26 -10.85 -7.23
CA THR A 146 8.93 -9.76 -6.29
C THR A 146 8.72 -8.46 -7.07
N PHE A 147 7.48 -7.97 -7.06
CA PHE A 147 7.05 -6.73 -7.71
C PHE A 147 6.72 -5.69 -6.64
N HIS A 148 7.63 -4.79 -6.40
CA HIS A 148 7.51 -3.78 -5.35
C HIS A 148 6.38 -2.80 -5.67
N SER A 149 5.27 -2.91 -4.93
CA SER A 149 4.00 -2.24 -5.20
C SER A 149 3.80 -0.96 -4.41
N PHE A 150 4.88 -0.39 -3.90
CA PHE A 150 4.91 0.86 -3.15
C PHE A 150 6.02 1.78 -3.69
N PRO A 151 5.83 3.12 -3.72
CA PRO A 151 6.89 4.01 -4.15
C PRO A 151 8.10 3.88 -3.23
N ALA A 152 9.25 3.56 -3.81
CA ALA A 152 10.49 3.44 -3.05
C ALA A 152 11.15 4.83 -2.84
N PRO A 153 12.08 4.98 -1.90
CA PRO A 153 12.79 6.24 -1.69
C PRO A 153 13.40 6.87 -2.94
N PRO A 154 13.97 6.13 -3.92
CA PRO A 154 14.45 6.74 -5.16
C PRO A 154 13.35 7.46 -5.97
N GLU A 155 12.13 6.90 -6.03
CA GLU A 155 10.99 7.52 -6.72
C GLU A 155 10.52 8.78 -6.01
N THR A 156 10.60 8.76 -4.68
CA THR A 156 10.10 9.85 -3.83
C THR A 156 11.03 11.04 -3.73
N THR A 157 12.26 10.95 -4.26
CA THR A 157 13.24 12.05 -4.19
C THR A 157 13.06 13.12 -5.29
N THR A 158 12.17 12.89 -6.24
CA THR A 158 11.91 13.82 -7.36
C THR A 158 11.50 15.23 -6.91
N PHE A 159 10.79 15.34 -5.78
CA PHE A 159 10.37 16.61 -5.23
C PHE A 159 11.55 17.50 -4.79
N TRP A 160 12.72 16.94 -4.45
CA TRP A 160 13.90 17.73 -4.11
C TRP A 160 14.42 18.55 -5.26
N LYS A 161 14.29 18.05 -6.51
CA LYS A 161 14.59 18.83 -7.72
C LYS A 161 13.65 20.01 -7.84
N TRP A 162 12.34 19.74 -7.66
CA TRP A 162 11.32 20.77 -7.68
C TRP A 162 11.57 21.86 -6.60
N ILE A 163 11.91 21.43 -5.36
CA ILE A 163 12.26 22.38 -4.28
C ILE A 163 13.49 23.21 -4.67
N LYS A 164 14.52 22.59 -5.26
CA LYS A 164 15.73 23.28 -5.69
C LYS A 164 15.44 24.39 -6.70
N GLU A 165 14.50 24.13 -7.62
CA GLU A 165 14.12 25.06 -8.69
C GLU A 165 13.23 26.20 -8.17
N HIS A 166 12.29 25.92 -7.25
CA HIS A 166 11.27 26.86 -6.81
C HIS A 166 11.59 27.55 -5.48
N HIS A 167 12.48 26.98 -4.67
CA HIS A 167 12.88 27.45 -3.36
C HIS A 167 14.41 27.49 -3.22
N PRO A 168 15.10 28.29 -4.05
CA PRO A 168 16.57 28.36 -4.06
C PRO A 168 17.17 28.95 -2.76
N GLU A 169 16.34 29.57 -1.90
CA GLU A 169 16.75 30.04 -0.59
C GLU A 169 17.09 28.90 0.38
N ILE A 170 16.51 27.71 0.20
CA ILE A 170 16.77 26.53 1.02
C ILE A 170 18.14 25.96 0.69
N LYS A 171 18.98 25.77 1.70
CA LYS A 171 20.36 25.30 1.55
C LYS A 171 20.68 24.08 2.37
N SER A 172 19.96 23.85 3.49
CA SER A 172 20.29 22.81 4.45
C SER A 172 19.09 21.96 4.84
N VAL A 173 19.32 20.67 4.99
CA VAL A 173 18.31 19.66 5.32
C VAL A 173 18.81 18.83 6.49
N ALA A 174 18.01 18.74 7.54
CA ALA A 174 18.14 17.70 8.55
C ALA A 174 17.11 16.60 8.28
N THR A 175 17.44 15.36 8.55
CA THR A 175 16.53 14.24 8.38
C THR A 175 16.42 13.42 9.67
N ILE A 176 15.20 12.99 9.99
CA ILE A 176 14.86 12.17 11.15
C ILE A 176 13.93 11.04 10.70
N ALA A 177 14.25 9.80 11.10
CA ALA A 177 13.48 8.61 10.73
C ALA A 177 13.51 7.54 11.83
N PRO A 178 12.64 6.53 11.77
CA PRO A 178 12.73 5.36 12.65
C PRO A 178 14.07 4.65 12.57
N ASN A 179 14.52 4.09 13.69
CA ASN A 179 15.78 3.34 13.80
C ASN A 179 15.59 1.89 13.35
N ASP A 180 15.28 1.69 12.06
CA ASP A 180 15.13 0.37 11.42
C ASP A 180 15.48 0.42 9.93
N ASP A 181 15.41 -0.73 9.23
CA ASP A 181 15.74 -0.84 7.81
C ASP A 181 15.01 0.20 6.95
N THR A 182 13.75 0.48 7.28
CA THR A 182 12.94 1.47 6.56
C THR A 182 13.53 2.88 6.69
N GLY A 183 13.83 3.30 7.90
CA GLY A 183 14.42 4.61 8.17
C GLY A 183 15.86 4.72 7.67
N TRP A 184 16.68 3.69 7.86
CA TRP A 184 18.07 3.70 7.41
C TRP A 184 18.17 3.84 5.89
N TRP A 185 17.40 3.06 5.14
CA TRP A 185 17.41 3.15 3.68
C TRP A 185 16.86 4.48 3.18
N SER A 186 15.75 4.95 3.75
CA SER A 186 15.14 6.23 3.39
C SER A 186 16.11 7.39 3.60
N ILE A 187 16.76 7.49 4.78
CA ILE A 187 17.74 8.54 5.06
C ILE A 187 18.96 8.42 4.14
N LYS A 188 19.46 7.20 3.89
CA LYS A 188 20.59 6.98 2.98
C LYS A 188 20.31 7.52 1.58
N ILE A 189 19.17 7.15 1.01
CA ILE A 189 18.80 7.60 -0.36
C ILE A 189 18.57 9.10 -0.39
N GLU A 190 17.76 9.63 0.55
CA GLU A 190 17.47 11.06 0.60
C GLU A 190 18.73 11.90 0.74
N THR A 191 19.59 11.57 1.71
CA THR A 191 20.78 12.38 1.97
C THR A 191 21.78 12.34 0.82
N ASN A 192 21.94 11.18 0.16
CA ASN A 192 22.79 11.09 -1.04
C ASN A 192 22.22 11.96 -2.18
N PHE A 193 20.89 11.94 -2.36
CA PHE A 193 20.23 12.69 -3.41
C PHE A 193 20.33 14.21 -3.17
N VAL A 194 20.01 14.69 -1.97
CA VAL A 194 20.08 16.13 -1.65
C VAL A 194 21.52 16.66 -1.70
N GLN A 195 22.51 15.86 -1.28
CA GLN A 195 23.93 16.22 -1.44
C GLN A 195 24.32 16.34 -2.93
N GLY A 196 23.85 15.41 -3.78
CA GLY A 196 24.04 15.48 -5.22
C GLY A 196 23.41 16.74 -5.85
N LEU A 197 22.36 17.28 -5.26
CA LEU A 197 21.76 18.57 -5.63
C LEU A 197 22.46 19.78 -5.01
N GLY A 198 23.47 19.61 -4.17
CA GLY A 198 24.22 20.67 -3.53
C GLY A 198 23.59 21.23 -2.23
N TYR A 199 22.65 20.49 -1.63
CA TYR A 199 22.19 20.82 -0.27
C TYR A 199 23.20 20.37 0.79
N GLN A 200 23.31 21.11 1.87
CA GLN A 200 24.01 20.68 3.08
C GLN A 200 23.10 19.71 3.86
N VAL A 201 23.60 18.53 4.19
CA VAL A 201 22.97 17.63 5.16
C VAL A 201 23.42 18.07 6.56
N ALA A 202 22.54 18.79 7.28
CA ALA A 202 22.82 19.38 8.58
C ALA A 202 22.83 18.33 9.70
N ALA A 203 21.90 17.36 9.65
CA ALA A 203 21.83 16.26 10.62
C ALA A 203 21.17 15.03 10.02
N LYS A 204 21.52 13.85 10.56
CA LYS A 204 20.89 12.56 10.32
C LYS A 204 20.59 11.92 11.66
N GLU A 205 19.32 11.82 12.01
CA GLU A 205 18.92 11.35 13.34
C GLU A 205 17.90 10.21 13.21
N PHE A 206 17.94 9.32 14.19
CA PHE A 206 17.05 8.17 14.27
C PHE A 206 16.34 8.15 15.62
N PHE A 207 15.14 7.52 15.63
CA PHE A 207 14.35 7.34 16.84
C PHE A 207 13.71 5.94 16.87
N GLU A 208 13.50 5.43 18.08
CA GLU A 208 12.75 4.19 18.27
C GLU A 208 11.25 4.44 18.06
N ARG A 209 10.52 3.53 17.39
CA ARG A 209 9.10 3.72 17.04
C ARG A 209 8.16 3.94 18.23
N SER A 210 8.58 3.52 19.42
CA SER A 210 7.82 3.72 20.67
C SER A 210 8.02 5.08 21.32
N VAL A 211 8.96 5.91 20.81
CA VAL A 211 9.29 7.21 21.39
C VAL A 211 8.16 8.21 21.17
N THR A 212 7.86 8.98 22.21
CA THR A 212 6.92 10.09 22.19
C THR A 212 7.55 11.43 22.61
N ASP A 213 8.71 11.39 23.27
CA ASP A 213 9.53 12.56 23.57
C ASP A 213 10.70 12.67 22.59
N PHE A 214 10.56 13.60 21.66
CA PHE A 214 11.55 13.86 20.60
C PHE A 214 12.51 15.02 20.98
N ASN A 215 12.34 15.68 22.13
CA ASN A 215 13.17 16.82 22.52
C ASN A 215 14.68 16.51 22.46
N PRO A 216 15.19 15.36 22.97
CA PRO A 216 16.63 15.10 22.93
C PRO A 216 17.21 15.04 21.52
N VAL A 217 16.49 14.44 20.56
CA VAL A 217 16.93 14.35 19.17
C VAL A 217 16.73 15.70 18.45
N LEU A 218 15.64 16.40 18.72
CA LEU A 218 15.36 17.69 18.11
C LEU A 218 16.36 18.77 18.55
N LEU A 219 16.81 18.78 19.80
CA LEU A 219 17.86 19.71 20.24
C LEU A 219 19.16 19.52 19.44
N ARG A 220 19.57 18.28 19.12
CA ARG A 220 20.73 18.03 18.26
C ARG A 220 20.53 18.53 16.83
N ILE A 221 19.34 18.29 16.26
CA ILE A 221 18.97 18.77 14.93
C ILE A 221 19.00 20.32 14.89
N LEU A 222 18.32 20.96 15.83
CA LEU A 222 18.15 22.42 15.85
C LEU A 222 19.45 23.17 16.14
N ALA A 223 20.41 22.56 16.83
CA ALA A 223 21.75 23.10 17.01
C ALA A 223 22.48 23.31 15.66
N GLN A 224 22.12 22.54 14.63
CA GLN A 224 22.68 22.66 13.29
C GLN A 224 21.96 23.68 12.40
N LYS A 225 20.89 24.30 12.89
CA LYS A 225 20.09 25.35 12.20
C LYS A 225 19.65 24.97 10.78
N PRO A 226 18.99 23.82 10.57
CA PRO A 226 18.54 23.42 9.25
C PRO A 226 17.41 24.32 8.74
N ASP A 227 17.33 24.51 7.41
CA ASP A 227 16.20 25.17 6.76
C ASP A 227 14.97 24.26 6.69
N ILE A 228 15.21 22.95 6.51
CA ILE A 228 14.17 21.91 6.45
C ILE A 228 14.49 20.79 7.43
N ILE A 229 13.45 20.27 8.09
CA ILE A 229 13.47 18.96 8.74
C ILE A 229 12.63 18.01 7.91
N SER A 230 13.27 16.98 7.33
CA SER A 230 12.61 15.88 6.67
C SER A 230 12.24 14.82 7.71
N VAL A 231 10.93 14.58 7.84
CA VAL A 231 10.35 13.59 8.78
C VAL A 231 10.05 12.34 8.01
N ASN A 232 11.09 11.54 7.73
CA ASN A 232 11.04 10.45 6.78
C ASN A 232 10.44 9.17 7.37
N ALA A 233 9.66 8.42 6.57
CA ALA A 233 9.16 7.07 6.88
C ALA A 233 8.47 6.95 8.27
N SER A 234 7.87 8.01 8.76
CA SER A 234 7.29 8.10 10.10
C SER A 234 5.77 8.06 10.06
N PRO A 235 5.10 7.34 11.00
CA PRO A 235 3.64 7.39 11.12
C PRO A 235 3.15 8.81 11.45
N ALA A 236 1.93 9.14 11.03
CA ALA A 236 1.32 10.47 11.24
C ALA A 236 1.36 10.93 12.70
N GLY A 237 1.19 10.00 13.66
CA GLY A 237 1.31 10.28 15.09
C GLY A 237 2.69 10.81 15.49
N SER A 238 3.76 10.14 15.07
CA SER A 238 5.14 10.57 15.33
C SER A 238 5.45 11.89 14.63
N VAL A 239 4.99 12.06 13.38
CA VAL A 239 5.16 13.30 12.60
C VAL A 239 4.54 14.48 13.36
N GLY A 240 3.30 14.32 13.85
CA GLY A 240 2.62 15.36 14.64
C GLY A 240 3.36 15.75 15.90
N LEU A 241 3.90 14.76 16.64
CA LEU A 241 4.68 15.02 17.86
C LEU A 241 6.03 15.70 17.54
N ILE A 242 6.74 15.25 16.50
CA ILE A 242 8.00 15.86 16.05
C ILE A 242 7.78 17.33 15.71
N ILE A 243 6.76 17.63 14.90
CA ILE A 243 6.44 19.01 14.50
C ILE A 243 6.09 19.86 15.72
N LYS A 244 5.20 19.38 16.59
CA LYS A 244 4.80 20.09 17.81
C LYS A 244 6.02 20.46 18.63
N GLN A 245 6.83 19.48 19.02
CA GLN A 245 7.98 19.68 19.89
C GLN A 245 9.07 20.55 19.23
N ALA A 246 9.32 20.40 17.92
CA ALA A 246 10.26 21.25 17.22
C ALA A 246 9.80 22.73 17.21
N ARG A 247 8.51 23.00 17.03
CA ARG A 247 7.94 24.35 17.12
C ARG A 247 8.03 24.93 18.53
N GLU A 248 7.76 24.12 19.56
CA GLU A 248 7.93 24.48 20.97
C GLU A 248 9.39 24.84 21.28
N LEU A 249 10.35 24.14 20.67
CA LEU A 249 11.79 24.45 20.74
C LEU A 249 12.22 25.63 19.85
N GLY A 250 11.29 26.26 19.15
CA GLY A 250 11.53 27.50 18.38
C GLY A 250 11.90 27.30 16.92
N PHE A 251 11.79 26.08 16.35
CA PHE A 251 12.04 25.87 14.92
C PHE A 251 11.06 26.65 14.06
N LYS A 252 11.58 27.44 13.12
CA LYS A 252 10.79 28.26 12.18
C LYS A 252 10.90 27.80 10.74
N GLY A 253 11.80 26.83 10.43
CA GLY A 253 11.97 26.29 9.10
C GLY A 253 10.81 25.41 8.65
N ARG A 254 10.96 24.79 7.49
CA ARG A 254 9.92 23.94 6.91
C ARG A 254 10.05 22.48 7.36
N PHE A 255 8.93 21.76 7.31
CA PHE A 255 8.92 20.32 7.39
C PHE A 255 8.59 19.72 6.04
N ILE A 256 9.11 18.50 5.78
CA ILE A 256 8.70 17.69 4.65
C ILE A 256 8.52 16.24 5.10
N HIS A 257 7.45 15.61 4.62
CA HIS A 257 7.24 14.18 4.78
C HIS A 257 7.38 13.47 3.44
N ILE A 258 8.22 12.44 3.42
CA ILE A 258 8.38 11.55 2.28
C ILE A 258 7.49 10.34 2.47
N GLY A 259 6.70 10.06 1.45
CA GLY A 259 5.67 9.05 1.50
C GLY A 259 4.34 9.62 1.99
N GLN A 260 3.35 8.75 2.03
CA GLN A 260 1.99 9.15 2.35
C GLN A 260 1.79 9.38 3.85
N VAL A 261 1.24 10.54 4.19
CA VAL A 261 0.84 10.87 5.55
C VAL A 261 -0.46 11.67 5.55
N ASP A 262 -1.39 11.28 6.40
CA ASP A 262 -2.62 12.07 6.60
C ASP A 262 -2.31 13.35 7.40
N THR A 263 -2.33 14.47 6.68
CA THR A 263 -2.03 15.79 7.29
C THR A 263 -3.08 16.24 8.29
N SER A 264 -4.31 15.73 8.23
CA SER A 264 -5.35 16.01 9.21
C SER A 264 -4.99 15.42 10.58
N VAL A 265 -4.47 14.19 10.60
CA VAL A 265 -3.97 13.55 11.83
C VAL A 265 -2.77 14.32 12.38
N VAL A 266 -1.83 14.69 11.50
CA VAL A 266 -0.66 15.48 11.88
C VAL A 266 -1.08 16.81 12.49
N ALA A 267 -2.00 17.54 11.84
CA ALA A 267 -2.50 18.84 12.30
C ALA A 267 -3.28 18.74 13.62
N ASN A 268 -4.03 17.68 13.84
CA ASN A 268 -4.74 17.45 15.10
C ASN A 268 -3.79 17.27 16.29
N ILE A 269 -2.63 16.65 16.07
CA ILE A 269 -1.63 16.40 17.11
C ILE A 269 -0.74 17.63 17.34
N SER A 270 -0.24 18.21 16.26
CA SER A 270 0.71 19.32 16.34
C SER A 270 0.06 20.69 16.51
N GLY A 271 -1.20 20.84 16.12
CA GLY A 271 -1.88 22.11 15.91
C GLY A 271 -1.76 22.61 14.47
N LYS A 272 -2.85 23.13 13.90
CA LYS A 272 -2.91 23.58 12.49
C LYS A 272 -1.83 24.60 12.14
N ALA A 273 -1.59 25.60 13.00
CA ALA A 273 -0.57 26.62 12.77
C ALA A 273 0.86 26.05 12.68
N ASN A 274 1.14 24.93 13.33
CA ASN A 274 2.47 24.32 13.38
C ASN A 274 2.82 23.52 12.13
N VAL A 275 1.81 23.06 11.38
CA VAL A 275 2.00 22.32 10.11
C VAL A 275 1.95 23.23 8.89
N GLU A 276 1.63 24.50 9.06
CA GLU A 276 1.52 25.45 7.94
C GLU A 276 2.80 25.48 7.12
N GLY A 277 2.67 25.39 5.79
CA GLY A 277 3.78 25.34 4.88
C GLY A 277 4.56 24.01 4.86
N MET A 278 4.11 22.97 5.58
CA MET A 278 4.70 21.63 5.49
C MET A 278 4.49 21.08 4.08
N TRP A 279 5.53 20.48 3.50
CA TRP A 279 5.41 19.76 2.26
C TRP A 279 5.16 18.27 2.49
N VAL A 280 4.33 17.71 1.62
CA VAL A 280 3.96 16.28 1.66
C VAL A 280 4.04 15.70 0.25
N HIS A 281 4.77 14.61 0.12
CA HIS A 281 4.82 13.84 -1.12
C HIS A 281 3.93 12.60 -1.01
N GLY A 282 3.10 12.35 -2.03
CA GLY A 282 2.21 11.18 -2.07
C GLY A 282 0.84 11.40 -1.41
N TYR A 283 0.47 12.63 -1.07
CA TYR A 283 -0.85 12.93 -0.50
C TYR A 283 -1.36 14.31 -0.91
N VAL A 284 -2.66 14.40 -1.20
CA VAL A 284 -3.37 15.66 -1.52
C VAL A 284 -4.79 15.59 -1.01
N GLN A 285 -5.31 16.75 -0.56
CA GLN A 285 -6.71 16.92 -0.15
C GLN A 285 -7.44 17.99 -0.98
N ASN A 286 -6.68 18.89 -1.62
CA ASN A 286 -7.26 19.98 -2.40
C ASN A 286 -6.43 20.25 -3.69
N PRO A 287 -6.99 20.03 -4.91
CA PRO A 287 -8.24 19.29 -5.11
C PRO A 287 -8.06 17.79 -4.79
N LEU A 288 -9.08 17.19 -4.20
CA LEU A 288 -9.10 15.75 -4.01
C LEU A 288 -9.54 15.09 -5.33
N PRO A 289 -8.71 14.20 -5.95
CA PRO A 289 -9.10 13.50 -7.17
C PRO A 289 -10.40 12.70 -6.99
N GLU A 290 -11.27 12.65 -7.98
CA GLU A 290 -12.59 12.02 -7.87
C GLU A 290 -12.49 10.52 -7.53
N GLN A 291 -11.51 9.81 -8.10
CA GLN A 291 -11.27 8.40 -7.76
C GLN A 291 -10.87 8.22 -6.29
N VAL A 292 -10.08 9.15 -5.72
CA VAL A 292 -9.71 9.12 -4.29
C VAL A 292 -10.91 9.44 -3.42
N LYS A 293 -11.73 10.39 -3.81
CA LYS A 293 -12.98 10.75 -3.11
C LYS A 293 -13.97 9.59 -3.09
N SER A 294 -14.18 8.94 -4.24
CA SER A 294 -15.00 7.72 -4.34
C SER A 294 -14.42 6.58 -3.48
N TRP A 295 -13.11 6.39 -3.49
CA TRP A 295 -12.43 5.41 -2.66
C TRP A 295 -12.63 5.70 -1.17
N GLN A 296 -12.44 6.94 -0.74
CA GLN A 296 -12.66 7.37 0.64
C GLN A 296 -14.08 7.04 1.11
N ALA A 297 -15.09 7.34 0.28
CA ALA A 297 -16.49 7.06 0.61
C ALA A 297 -16.72 5.54 0.83
N ARG A 298 -16.30 4.70 -0.11
CA ARG A 298 -16.46 3.24 -0.05
C ARG A 298 -15.67 2.61 1.11
N TYR A 299 -14.44 3.09 1.32
CA TYR A 299 -13.61 2.62 2.42
C TYR A 299 -14.24 2.95 3.78
N THR A 300 -14.71 4.20 3.95
CA THR A 300 -15.36 4.64 5.20
C THR A 300 -16.70 3.94 5.43
N GLU A 301 -17.49 3.74 4.39
CA GLU A 301 -18.75 3.00 4.46
C GLU A 301 -18.51 1.58 5.00
N LYS A 302 -17.48 0.90 4.51
CA LYS A 302 -17.22 -0.50 4.92
C LYS A 302 -16.52 -0.63 6.27
N TYR A 303 -15.57 0.26 6.59
CA TYR A 303 -14.68 0.11 7.75
C TYR A 303 -14.90 1.13 8.88
N GLY A 304 -15.76 2.13 8.66
CA GLY A 304 -16.12 3.14 9.67
C GLY A 304 -15.17 4.32 9.75
N GLU A 305 -13.87 4.10 9.56
CA GLU A 305 -12.84 5.15 9.64
C GLU A 305 -12.05 5.28 8.33
N TRP A 306 -11.81 6.51 7.91
CA TRP A 306 -10.93 6.80 6.82
C TRP A 306 -9.45 6.62 7.21
N ASN A 307 -8.69 5.98 6.34
CA ASN A 307 -7.25 5.95 6.46
C ASN A 307 -6.61 6.22 5.10
N ALA A 308 -5.95 7.37 4.97
CA ALA A 308 -5.33 7.82 3.72
C ALA A 308 -4.24 6.86 3.20
N THR A 309 -3.57 6.13 4.09
CA THR A 309 -2.57 5.13 3.72
C THR A 309 -3.15 4.03 2.83
N SER A 310 -4.48 3.79 2.92
CA SER A 310 -5.17 2.81 2.07
C SER A 310 -5.06 3.11 0.59
N ILE A 311 -4.79 4.36 0.19
CA ILE A 311 -4.67 4.77 -1.21
C ILE A 311 -3.54 4.02 -1.90
N ASP A 312 -2.31 4.12 -1.38
CA ASP A 312 -1.15 3.45 -1.99
C ASP A 312 -1.10 1.96 -1.61
N PHE A 313 -1.66 1.60 -0.46
CA PHE A 313 -1.71 0.21 -0.02
C PHE A 313 -2.73 -0.64 -0.78
N ALA A 314 -3.53 -0.02 -1.64
CA ALA A 314 -4.38 -0.69 -2.62
C ALA A 314 -3.60 -1.20 -3.86
N ASN A 315 -2.39 -0.67 -4.12
CA ASN A 315 -1.60 -1.00 -5.31
C ASN A 315 -1.36 -2.49 -5.54
N PRO A 316 -1.01 -3.33 -4.52
CA PRO A 316 -0.84 -4.76 -4.72
C PRO A 316 -2.08 -5.44 -5.31
N ALA A 317 -3.27 -5.07 -4.84
CA ALA A 317 -4.52 -5.65 -5.30
C ALA A 317 -4.90 -5.19 -6.71
N PHE A 318 -4.76 -3.89 -7.02
CA PHE A 318 -4.97 -3.37 -8.38
C PHE A 318 -4.04 -4.03 -9.39
N ALA A 319 -2.74 -4.09 -9.08
CA ALA A 319 -1.74 -4.72 -9.93
C ALA A 319 -2.04 -6.21 -10.14
N PHE A 320 -2.35 -6.94 -9.08
CA PHE A 320 -2.66 -8.36 -9.14
C PHE A 320 -3.88 -8.65 -10.02
N VAL A 321 -4.99 -7.96 -9.79
CA VAL A 321 -6.22 -8.13 -10.57
C VAL A 321 -5.98 -7.82 -12.05
N ALA A 322 -5.29 -6.72 -12.36
CA ALA A 322 -4.97 -6.34 -13.74
C ALA A 322 -4.06 -7.36 -14.42
N ALA A 323 -3.04 -7.85 -13.71
CA ALA A 323 -2.10 -8.82 -14.25
C ALA A 323 -2.74 -10.20 -14.50
N VAL A 324 -3.60 -10.68 -13.61
CA VAL A 324 -4.33 -11.95 -13.81
C VAL A 324 -5.27 -11.85 -15.01
N LYS A 325 -6.02 -10.73 -15.13
CA LYS A 325 -6.87 -10.46 -16.30
C LYS A 325 -6.07 -10.47 -17.61
N LYS A 326 -4.86 -9.91 -17.60
CA LYS A 326 -3.99 -9.88 -18.79
C LYS A 326 -3.34 -11.24 -19.07
N ALA A 327 -2.82 -11.91 -18.05
CA ALA A 327 -2.14 -13.20 -18.18
C ALA A 327 -3.05 -14.34 -18.58
N GLN A 328 -4.35 -14.24 -18.25
CA GLN A 328 -5.31 -15.34 -18.37
C GLN A 328 -4.74 -16.65 -17.80
N SER A 329 -4.06 -16.54 -16.64
CA SER A 329 -3.34 -17.65 -16.01
C SER A 329 -3.26 -17.43 -14.49
N LEU A 330 -3.15 -18.52 -13.74
CA LEU A 330 -2.84 -18.53 -12.31
C LEU A 330 -1.40 -19.01 -12.03
N ASP A 331 -0.58 -19.12 -13.07
CA ASP A 331 0.85 -19.39 -12.92
C ASP A 331 1.58 -18.09 -12.49
N PRO A 332 2.30 -18.07 -11.36
CA PRO A 332 3.01 -16.89 -10.88
C PRO A 332 3.97 -16.28 -11.90
N LYS A 333 4.65 -17.10 -12.72
CA LYS A 333 5.60 -16.62 -13.73
C LYS A 333 4.87 -15.92 -14.89
N LYS A 334 3.74 -16.47 -15.35
CA LYS A 334 2.94 -15.83 -16.40
C LYS A 334 2.30 -14.53 -15.91
N ILE A 335 1.90 -14.47 -14.63
CA ILE A 335 1.42 -13.20 -14.03
C ILE A 335 2.55 -12.19 -13.92
N ALA A 336 3.76 -12.61 -13.54
CA ALA A 336 4.95 -11.75 -13.52
C ALA A 336 5.28 -11.19 -14.92
N GLU A 337 5.21 -12.01 -15.97
CA GLU A 337 5.36 -11.56 -17.37
C GLU A 337 4.29 -10.53 -17.75
N ALA A 338 3.05 -10.74 -17.30
CA ALA A 338 1.97 -9.77 -17.52
C ALA A 338 2.21 -8.45 -16.77
N LEU A 339 2.72 -8.49 -15.53
CA LEU A 339 3.07 -7.30 -14.74
C LEU A 339 4.09 -6.41 -15.45
N HIS A 340 5.06 -6.97 -16.17
CA HIS A 340 6.03 -6.18 -16.93
C HIS A 340 5.44 -5.39 -18.11
N THR A 341 4.20 -5.67 -18.49
CA THR A 341 3.59 -5.10 -19.70
C THR A 341 2.19 -4.53 -19.47
N VAL A 342 1.59 -4.76 -18.31
CA VAL A 342 0.27 -4.22 -17.99
C VAL A 342 0.40 -2.79 -17.50
N GLU A 343 -0.44 -1.92 -18.03
CA GLU A 343 -0.78 -0.63 -17.42
C GLU A 343 -2.13 -0.79 -16.71
N PHE A 344 -2.24 -0.28 -15.52
CA PHE A 344 -3.46 -0.34 -14.73
C PHE A 344 -3.75 1.01 -14.06
N ASP A 345 -5.00 1.23 -13.71
CA ASP A 345 -5.40 2.40 -12.95
C ASP A 345 -5.22 2.13 -11.44
N ASN A 346 -4.48 3.01 -10.78
CA ASN A 346 -4.50 3.12 -9.33
C ASN A 346 -5.26 4.39 -8.89
N LEU A 347 -5.23 4.72 -7.62
CA LEU A 347 -5.96 5.88 -7.12
C LEU A 347 -5.31 7.24 -7.47
N TRP A 348 -4.10 7.25 -8.00
CA TRP A 348 -3.42 8.45 -8.51
C TRP A 348 -3.44 8.55 -10.05
N GLY A 349 -3.91 7.54 -10.74
CA GLY A 349 -3.97 7.48 -12.20
C GLY A 349 -3.33 6.22 -12.78
N LYS A 350 -2.64 6.37 -13.91
CA LYS A 350 -1.98 5.24 -14.58
C LYS A 350 -0.73 4.80 -13.83
N ALA A 351 -0.60 3.49 -13.65
CA ALA A 351 0.54 2.84 -13.03
C ALA A 351 1.01 1.66 -13.88
N HIS A 352 2.30 1.37 -13.81
CA HIS A 352 2.94 0.22 -14.44
C HIS A 352 4.15 -0.22 -13.62
N PHE A 353 4.78 -1.33 -13.97
CA PHE A 353 6.06 -1.73 -13.39
C PHE A 353 7.21 -1.40 -14.34
N GLY A 354 8.29 -0.85 -13.81
CA GLY A 354 9.44 -0.37 -14.56
C GLY A 354 10.70 -0.29 -13.69
N GLY A 355 11.60 0.66 -14.01
CA GLY A 355 12.82 0.92 -13.25
C GLY A 355 13.98 -0.01 -13.60
N LYS A 356 13.95 -0.68 -14.77
CA LYS A 356 14.98 -1.64 -15.20
C LYS A 356 16.38 -1.05 -15.19
N ASP A 357 16.54 0.20 -15.65
CA ASP A 357 17.86 0.84 -15.75
C ASP A 357 18.44 1.16 -14.37
N TYR A 358 17.61 1.31 -13.36
CA TYR A 358 18.01 1.59 -11.98
C TYR A 358 18.21 0.31 -11.15
N TYR A 359 17.27 -0.65 -11.27
CA TYR A 359 17.23 -1.85 -10.44
C TYR A 359 17.76 -3.12 -11.13
N GLY A 360 18.04 -3.07 -12.45
CA GLY A 360 18.41 -4.23 -13.25
C GLY A 360 17.24 -5.12 -13.66
N ILE A 361 16.03 -4.83 -13.15
CA ILE A 361 14.76 -5.51 -13.47
C ILE A 361 13.60 -4.51 -13.38
N ALA A 362 12.55 -4.68 -14.18
CA ALA A 362 11.40 -3.78 -14.24
C ALA A 362 10.30 -4.16 -13.23
N ASN A 363 10.65 -4.30 -11.96
CA ASN A 363 9.73 -4.78 -10.91
C ASN A 363 9.36 -3.70 -9.88
N GLN A 364 9.63 -2.42 -10.16
CA GLN A 364 9.23 -1.30 -9.32
C GLN A 364 7.95 -0.68 -9.87
N ILE A 365 6.94 -0.46 -9.02
CA ILE A 365 5.75 0.30 -9.42
C ILE A 365 6.13 1.75 -9.71
N ILE A 366 5.60 2.29 -10.81
CA ILE A 366 5.81 3.67 -11.27
C ILE A 366 4.46 4.30 -11.56
N TYR A 367 4.22 5.47 -10.99
CA TYR A 367 3.08 6.35 -11.26
C TYR A 367 3.39 7.77 -10.81
N SER A 368 2.65 8.74 -11.32
CA SER A 368 2.78 10.13 -10.88
C SER A 368 2.16 10.32 -9.50
N MET A 369 2.88 11.01 -8.62
CA MET A 369 2.45 11.25 -7.25
C MET A 369 2.20 12.74 -7.00
N PRO A 370 1.18 13.09 -6.20
CA PRO A 370 0.97 14.46 -5.80
C PRO A 370 2.10 14.93 -4.88
N PHE A 371 2.53 16.17 -5.09
CA PHE A 371 3.37 16.93 -4.18
C PHE A 371 2.55 18.13 -3.70
N SER A 372 2.35 18.24 -2.41
CA SER A 372 1.43 19.18 -1.79
C SER A 372 2.10 20.05 -0.73
N GLU A 373 1.54 21.22 -0.50
CA GLU A 373 1.86 22.10 0.62
C GLU A 373 0.63 22.19 1.55
N VAL A 374 0.84 22.09 2.84
CA VAL A 374 -0.23 22.27 3.82
C VAL A 374 -0.56 23.76 3.94
N LYS A 375 -1.82 24.11 3.65
CA LYS A 375 -2.40 25.45 3.76
C LYS A 375 -3.68 25.36 4.58
N ASP A 376 -3.76 26.13 5.65
CA ASP A 376 -4.87 26.09 6.61
C ASP A 376 -5.15 24.67 7.15
N GLY A 377 -4.09 23.85 7.28
CA GLY A 377 -4.18 22.47 7.72
C GLY A 377 -4.60 21.48 6.64
N VAL A 378 -4.73 21.89 5.38
CA VAL A 378 -5.16 21.06 4.23
C VAL A 378 -4.00 20.88 3.24
N ALA A 379 -3.69 19.64 2.89
CA ALA A 379 -2.69 19.32 1.86
C ALA A 379 -3.20 19.78 0.49
N THR A 380 -2.66 20.89 -0.02
CA THR A 380 -3.03 21.52 -1.28
C THR A 380 -2.01 21.19 -2.35
N LEU A 381 -2.47 20.72 -3.51
CA LEU A 381 -1.61 20.30 -4.62
C LEU A 381 -0.72 21.45 -5.09
N VAL A 382 0.57 21.18 -5.20
CA VAL A 382 1.57 22.09 -5.75
C VAL A 382 2.06 21.59 -7.10
N ALA A 383 2.34 20.29 -7.22
CA ALA A 383 2.81 19.66 -8.44
C ALA A 383 2.40 18.20 -8.51
N GLN A 384 2.37 17.64 -9.72
CA GLN A 384 2.28 16.21 -9.95
C GLN A 384 3.66 15.76 -10.45
N LEU A 385 4.29 14.86 -9.70
CA LEU A 385 5.67 14.46 -9.96
C LEU A 385 5.74 12.99 -10.38
N THR A 386 6.45 12.74 -11.47
CA THR A 386 6.70 11.37 -11.97
C THR A 386 8.15 10.99 -11.71
N PRO A 387 8.43 9.75 -11.27
CA PRO A 387 9.80 9.26 -11.15
C PRO A 387 10.61 9.43 -12.44
N PRO A 388 11.93 9.63 -12.35
CA PRO A 388 12.76 10.00 -13.51
C PRO A 388 13.17 8.82 -14.42
N TYR A 389 12.65 7.63 -14.17
CA TYR A 389 12.95 6.41 -14.94
C TYR A 389 11.67 5.61 -15.21
N ASN A 390 11.72 4.87 -16.32
CA ASN A 390 10.61 4.06 -16.83
C ASN A 390 10.76 2.58 -16.46
#